data_c1b9dba3f112b3df6eed977ebf4fefa4
#
_entry.id   c1b9dba3f112b3df6eed977ebf4fefa4
#
_cell.length_a   1.000
_cell.length_b   1.000
_cell.length_c   1.000
_cell.angle_alpha   90.00
_cell.angle_beta   90.00
_cell.angle_gamma   90.00
#
_symmetry.space_group_name_H-M   'P 1'
#
loop_
_entity.id
_entity.type
_entity.pdbx_description
1 polymer ?
#
loop_
_entity_poly.entity_id
_entity_poly.type
_entity_poly.pdbx_seq_one_letter_code
_entity_poly.pdbx_strand_id
1 'polypeptide(L)'
;QKFNQIQSTGNPEFSIGIFQGKTAFNVVKLRKIATQFGAKSIFVIHPRYSDKKPFDEAEKELSRKQQQLCPFIEYIDFNDFAAKMDEGWVLVGIEMGGTPLTDFQHPRKAIYILGAEDNGVSALAQKACKYIIEIPSVRSESFNVTCAGAIVMYDRSLKYLT
;
A
#
# COMPACT_ATOMS: atom_id res chain seq x y z
N GLN A 1 6.25 -13.77 18.06
CA GLN A 1 6.96 -13.08 19.15
C GLN A 1 7.76 -11.87 18.64
N LYS A 2 8.61 -12.06 17.63
CA LYS A 2 9.32 -10.95 17.02
C LYS A 2 8.32 -9.96 16.38
N PHE A 3 7.26 -10.48 15.79
CA PHE A 3 6.20 -9.64 15.21
C PHE A 3 5.52 -8.79 16.28
N ASN A 4 5.22 -9.39 17.43
CA ASN A 4 4.64 -8.65 18.57
C ASN A 4 5.60 -7.59 19.11
N GLN A 5 6.90 -7.87 19.12
CA GLN A 5 7.90 -6.88 19.51
C GLN A 5 7.92 -5.67 18.58
N ILE A 6 7.82 -5.91 17.26
CA ILE A 6 7.74 -4.83 16.27
C ILE A 6 6.54 -3.94 16.56
N GLN A 7 5.39 -4.53 16.84
CA GLN A 7 4.18 -3.78 17.15
C GLN A 7 4.27 -3.05 18.50
N SER A 8 4.80 -3.72 19.50
CA SER A 8 4.87 -3.16 20.86
C SER A 8 5.90 -2.02 20.99
N THR A 9 6.95 -2.05 20.19
CA THR A 9 7.95 -0.97 20.21
C THR A 9 7.55 0.22 19.35
N GLY A 10 6.46 0.11 18.58
CA GLY A 10 5.96 1.17 17.71
C GLY A 10 6.93 1.58 16.61
N ASN A 11 7.95 0.77 16.34
CA ASN A 11 9.08 1.20 15.54
C ASN A 11 8.84 1.17 14.03
N PRO A 12 8.56 0.07 13.36
CA PRO A 12 8.29 0.12 11.92
C PRO A 12 6.81 0.37 11.68
N GLU A 13 6.53 1.43 10.94
CA GLU A 13 5.17 1.76 10.53
C GLU A 13 5.11 1.86 9.01
N PHE A 14 3.98 1.47 8.43
CA PHE A 14 3.76 1.65 7.01
C PHE A 14 2.30 1.89 6.68
N SER A 15 2.09 2.55 5.55
CA SER A 15 0.79 2.66 4.90
C SER A 15 0.95 2.19 3.46
N ILE A 16 -0.14 1.76 2.85
CA ILE A 16 -0.12 1.26 1.48
C ILE A 16 -1.36 1.74 0.75
N GLY A 17 -1.22 2.07 -0.53
CA GLY A 17 -2.35 2.54 -1.29
C GLY A 17 -2.18 2.33 -2.79
N ILE A 18 -3.24 2.65 -3.53
CA ILE A 18 -3.34 2.44 -4.97
C ILE A 18 -3.46 3.78 -5.67
N PHE A 19 -2.63 4.01 -6.67
CA PHE A 19 -2.71 5.17 -7.53
C PHE A 19 -3.69 4.88 -8.68
N GLN A 20 -4.73 5.70 -8.82
CA GLN A 20 -5.79 5.55 -9.81
C GLN A 20 -6.47 4.17 -9.77
N GLY A 21 -6.85 3.74 -8.58
CA GLY A 21 -7.55 2.48 -8.40
C GLY A 21 -8.76 2.34 -9.31
N LYS A 22 -8.79 1.25 -10.08
CA LYS A 22 -9.80 1.02 -11.11
C LYS A 22 -11.12 0.52 -10.53
N THR A 23 -11.05 -0.30 -9.49
CA THR A 23 -12.24 -0.87 -8.86
C THR A 23 -12.19 -0.74 -7.34
N ALA A 24 -13.36 -0.56 -6.74
CA ALA A 24 -13.48 -0.55 -5.30
C ALA A 24 -13.14 -1.91 -4.68
N PHE A 25 -13.38 -3.00 -5.40
CA PHE A 25 -13.08 -4.36 -4.91
C PHE A 25 -11.59 -4.54 -4.58
N ASN A 26 -10.70 -4.05 -5.42
CA ASN A 26 -9.27 -4.16 -5.16
C ASN A 26 -8.87 -3.43 -3.88
N VAL A 27 -9.46 -2.27 -3.65
CA VAL A 27 -9.19 -1.49 -2.44
C VAL A 27 -9.69 -2.21 -1.19
N VAL A 28 -10.90 -2.76 -1.24
CA VAL A 28 -11.48 -3.51 -0.13
C VAL A 28 -10.63 -4.75 0.20
N LYS A 29 -10.22 -5.50 -0.82
CA LYS A 29 -9.35 -6.67 -0.63
C LYS A 29 -8.00 -6.28 -0.05
N LEU A 30 -7.40 -5.22 -0.58
CA LEU A 30 -6.11 -4.74 -0.09
C LEU A 30 -6.22 -4.31 1.38
N ARG A 31 -7.31 -3.67 1.77
CA ARG A 31 -7.54 -3.25 3.16
C ARG A 31 -7.54 -4.44 4.12
N LYS A 32 -8.21 -5.53 3.73
CA LYS A 32 -8.24 -6.75 4.56
C LYS A 32 -6.84 -7.29 4.79
N ILE A 33 -6.05 -7.37 3.73
CA ILE A 33 -4.69 -7.88 3.81
C ILE A 33 -3.81 -6.91 4.60
N ALA A 34 -3.90 -5.62 4.33
CA ALA A 34 -3.12 -4.60 5.00
C ALA A 34 -3.38 -4.57 6.51
N THR A 35 -4.63 -4.76 6.92
CA THR A 35 -4.99 -4.83 8.33
C THR A 35 -4.28 -5.99 9.01
N GLN A 36 -4.20 -7.14 8.36
CA GLN A 36 -3.50 -8.32 8.91
C GLN A 36 -1.99 -8.09 9.05
N PHE A 37 -1.40 -7.34 8.13
CA PHE A 37 0.02 -7.02 8.19
C PHE A 37 0.34 -5.80 9.06
N GLY A 38 -0.67 -5.18 9.66
CA GLY A 38 -0.45 -4.08 10.59
C GLY A 38 -0.26 -2.72 9.94
N ALA A 39 -0.77 -2.51 8.73
CA ALA A 39 -0.70 -1.20 8.09
C ALA A 39 -1.39 -0.14 8.94
N LYS A 40 -0.82 1.04 9.01
CA LYS A 40 -1.39 2.17 9.73
C LYS A 40 -2.63 2.73 9.03
N SER A 41 -2.64 2.70 7.72
CA SER A 41 -3.78 3.11 6.91
C SER A 41 -3.67 2.51 5.52
N ILE A 42 -4.80 2.49 4.82
CA ILE A 42 -4.87 2.20 3.39
C ILE A 42 -5.47 3.41 2.69
N PHE A 43 -5.00 3.71 1.50
CA PHE A 43 -5.46 4.88 0.78
C PHE A 43 -5.60 4.61 -0.72
N VAL A 44 -6.34 5.48 -1.39
CA VAL A 44 -6.38 5.54 -2.84
C VAL A 44 -6.17 6.98 -3.29
N ILE A 45 -5.37 7.17 -4.32
CA ILE A 45 -5.10 8.47 -4.92
C ILE A 45 -5.81 8.52 -6.28
N HIS A 46 -6.68 9.49 -6.49
CA HIS A 46 -7.40 9.69 -7.75
C HIS A 46 -8.16 8.44 -8.18
N PRO A 47 -9.14 7.98 -7.40
CA PRO A 47 -9.90 6.77 -7.75
C PRO A 47 -10.68 6.95 -9.05
N ARG A 48 -10.74 5.89 -9.87
CA ARG A 48 -11.46 5.87 -11.13
C ARG A 48 -12.83 5.19 -11.03
N TYR A 49 -13.24 4.83 -9.83
CA TYR A 49 -14.55 4.24 -9.57
C TYR A 49 -15.44 5.25 -8.83
N SER A 50 -16.74 5.19 -9.06
CA SER A 50 -17.74 6.02 -8.37
C SER A 50 -18.66 5.20 -7.45
N ASP A 51 -18.79 3.90 -7.70
CA ASP A 51 -19.64 3.02 -6.92
C ASP A 51 -18.99 2.71 -5.56
N LYS A 52 -19.64 3.18 -4.49
CA LYS A 52 -19.19 2.97 -3.11
C LYS A 52 -19.83 1.77 -2.42
N LYS A 53 -20.73 1.07 -3.10
CA LYS A 53 -21.44 -0.06 -2.52
C LYS A 53 -20.51 -1.15 -1.96
N PRO A 54 -19.41 -1.55 -2.65
CA PRO A 54 -18.49 -2.53 -2.07
C PRO A 54 -17.87 -2.09 -0.75
N PHE A 55 -17.59 -0.79 -0.58
CA PHE A 55 -17.07 -0.27 0.68
C PHE A 55 -18.11 -0.33 1.79
N ASP A 56 -19.33 0.09 1.48
CA ASP A 56 -20.42 0.09 2.46
C ASP A 56 -20.71 -1.32 2.96
N GLU A 57 -20.71 -2.29 2.06
CA GLU A 57 -20.92 -3.69 2.41
C GLU A 57 -19.77 -4.24 3.25
N ALA A 58 -18.53 -3.93 2.88
CA ALA A 58 -17.36 -4.38 3.60
C ALA A 58 -17.30 -3.79 5.01
N GLU A 59 -17.65 -2.51 5.16
CA GLU A 59 -17.64 -1.85 6.46
C GLU A 59 -18.68 -2.42 7.42
N LYS A 60 -19.84 -2.86 6.90
CA LYS A 60 -20.86 -3.51 7.72
C LYS A 60 -20.37 -4.82 8.34
N GLU A 61 -19.44 -5.50 7.69
CA GLU A 61 -18.87 -6.75 8.18
C GLU A 61 -17.75 -6.53 9.20
N LEU A 62 -17.22 -5.30 9.29
CA LEU A 62 -16.12 -4.97 10.19
C LEU A 62 -16.66 -4.37 11.49
N SER A 63 -16.10 -4.78 12.62
CA SER A 63 -16.37 -4.10 13.89
C SER A 63 -15.78 -2.69 13.85
N ARG A 64 -16.28 -1.80 14.72
CA ARG A 64 -15.75 -0.44 14.84
C ARG A 64 -14.23 -0.47 15.14
N LYS A 65 -13.80 -1.40 15.98
CA LYS A 65 -12.39 -1.56 16.31
C LYS A 65 -11.54 -1.92 15.09
N GLN A 66 -12.04 -2.85 14.26
CA GLN A 66 -11.33 -3.25 13.04
C GLN A 66 -11.22 -2.09 12.05
N GLN A 67 -12.27 -1.28 11.91
CA GLN A 67 -12.24 -0.09 11.06
C GLN A 67 -11.20 0.93 11.53
N GLN A 68 -11.04 1.07 12.84
CA GLN A 68 -10.05 1.99 13.43
C GLN A 68 -8.61 1.51 13.28
N LEU A 69 -8.39 0.19 13.24
CA LEU A 69 -7.05 -0.37 13.12
C LEU A 69 -6.35 0.00 11.80
N CYS A 70 -7.13 0.07 10.73
CA CYS A 70 -6.60 0.43 9.42
C CYS A 70 -7.61 1.33 8.68
N PRO A 71 -7.62 2.64 8.99
CA PRO A 71 -8.56 3.55 8.34
C PRO A 71 -8.29 3.67 6.85
N PHE A 72 -9.37 3.93 6.09
CA PHE A 72 -9.33 4.13 4.65
C PHE A 72 -9.39 5.62 4.34
N ILE A 73 -8.49 6.10 3.47
CA ILE A 73 -8.39 7.52 3.11
C ILE A 73 -8.41 7.65 1.59
N GLU A 74 -9.25 8.55 1.07
CA GLU A 74 -9.24 8.92 -0.34
C GLU A 74 -8.59 10.28 -0.53
N TYR A 75 -7.72 10.37 -1.54
CA TYR A 75 -7.12 11.63 -1.96
C TYR A 75 -7.58 11.96 -3.38
N ILE A 76 -7.85 13.24 -3.62
CA ILE A 76 -8.38 13.71 -4.91
C ILE A 76 -7.36 13.45 -6.03
N ASP A 77 -6.10 13.77 -5.76
CA ASP A 77 -5.00 13.59 -6.70
C ASP A 77 -3.67 13.47 -5.93
N PHE A 78 -2.58 13.35 -6.65
CA PHE A 78 -1.27 13.19 -6.03
C PHE A 78 -0.86 14.44 -5.24
N ASN A 79 -1.19 15.63 -5.69
CA ASN A 79 -0.87 16.87 -4.98
C ASN A 79 -1.58 16.93 -3.62
N ASP A 80 -2.85 16.52 -3.58
CA ASP A 80 -3.62 16.41 -2.34
C ASP A 80 -2.94 15.46 -1.37
N PHE A 81 -2.55 14.29 -1.85
CA PHE A 81 -1.82 13.30 -1.06
C PHE A 81 -0.50 13.87 -0.54
N ALA A 82 0.31 14.46 -1.40
CA ALA A 82 1.63 14.96 -1.05
C ALA A 82 1.55 16.09 0.00
N ALA A 83 0.53 16.94 -0.09
CA ALA A 83 0.32 18.03 0.86
C ALA A 83 -0.02 17.53 2.26
N LYS A 84 -0.60 16.34 2.36
CA LYS A 84 -1.05 15.74 3.64
C LYS A 84 -0.10 14.68 4.18
N MET A 85 0.97 14.38 3.45
CA MET A 85 1.96 13.39 3.87
C MET A 85 2.80 13.95 5.02
N ASP A 86 2.95 13.17 6.08
CA ASP A 86 3.76 13.56 7.23
C ASP A 86 5.25 13.50 6.90
N GLU A 87 6.02 14.39 7.54
CA GLU A 87 7.47 14.38 7.42
C GLU A 87 8.07 13.11 8.01
N GLY A 88 9.20 12.69 7.47
CA GLY A 88 9.90 11.50 7.93
C GLY A 88 9.40 10.19 7.33
N TRP A 89 8.32 10.22 6.55
CA TRP A 89 7.83 9.06 5.81
C TRP A 89 8.50 8.97 4.45
N VAL A 90 8.81 7.77 4.04
CA VAL A 90 9.51 7.49 2.78
C VAL A 90 8.54 6.87 1.77
N LEU A 91 8.38 7.52 0.63
CA LEU A 91 7.56 7.00 -0.47
C LEU A 91 8.31 5.92 -1.22
N VAL A 92 7.65 4.78 -1.42
CA VAL A 92 8.16 3.64 -2.17
C VAL A 92 7.12 3.27 -3.24
N GLY A 93 7.49 3.42 -4.49
CA GLY A 93 6.63 3.02 -5.59
C GLY A 93 6.88 1.56 -5.99
N ILE A 94 5.82 0.83 -6.30
CA ILE A 94 5.92 -0.52 -6.81
C ILE A 94 5.65 -0.48 -8.30
N GLU A 95 6.69 -0.69 -9.09
CA GLU A 95 6.62 -0.55 -10.54
C GLU A 95 7.71 -1.39 -11.21
N MET A 96 7.49 -1.77 -12.46
CA MET A 96 8.49 -2.48 -13.24
C MET A 96 9.71 -1.60 -13.49
N GLY A 97 10.89 -2.21 -13.53
CA GLY A 97 12.15 -1.51 -13.76
C GLY A 97 12.82 -0.96 -12.52
N GLY A 98 12.26 -1.21 -11.34
CA GLY A 98 12.85 -0.79 -10.08
C GLY A 98 13.84 -1.79 -9.49
N THR A 99 14.28 -1.50 -8.28
CA THR A 99 15.13 -2.43 -7.51
C THR A 99 14.35 -3.70 -7.22
N PRO A 100 14.92 -4.88 -7.46
CA PRO A 100 14.23 -6.13 -7.10
C PRO A 100 13.88 -6.16 -5.62
N LEU A 101 12.65 -6.57 -5.31
CA LEU A 101 12.16 -6.63 -3.93
C LEU A 101 13.06 -7.48 -3.05
N THR A 102 13.63 -8.54 -3.61
CA THR A 102 14.54 -9.42 -2.87
C THR A 102 15.76 -8.69 -2.31
N ASP A 103 16.21 -7.64 -2.98
CA ASP A 103 17.38 -6.85 -2.61
C ASP A 103 17.02 -5.57 -1.85
N PHE A 104 15.73 -5.33 -1.65
CA PHE A 104 15.25 -4.09 -1.07
C PHE A 104 15.25 -4.12 0.45
N GLN A 105 15.77 -3.05 1.07
CA GLN A 105 15.71 -2.86 2.50
C GLN A 105 14.61 -1.83 2.82
N HIS A 106 13.58 -2.28 3.51
CA HIS A 106 12.39 -1.45 3.77
C HIS A 106 12.68 -0.31 4.73
N PRO A 107 12.24 0.92 4.41
CA PRO A 107 12.31 2.03 5.36
C PRO A 107 11.44 1.75 6.59
N ARG A 108 11.84 2.26 7.73
CA ARG A 108 11.06 2.08 8.97
C ARG A 108 9.68 2.71 8.86
N LYS A 109 9.60 3.91 8.32
CA LYS A 109 8.33 4.61 8.06
C LYS A 109 8.14 4.71 6.55
N ALA A 110 7.40 3.79 6.00
CA ALA A 110 7.22 3.65 4.56
C ALA A 110 5.78 3.88 4.12
N ILE A 111 5.62 4.52 2.98
CA ILE A 111 4.34 4.62 2.28
C ILE A 111 4.52 3.96 0.92
N TYR A 112 3.81 2.84 0.71
CA TYR A 112 3.89 2.09 -0.54
C TYR A 112 2.77 2.52 -1.47
N ILE A 113 3.13 2.83 -2.72
CA ILE A 113 2.17 3.21 -3.75
C ILE A 113 2.17 2.16 -4.85
N LEU A 114 1.02 1.50 -5.01
CA LEU A 114 0.78 0.51 -6.07
C LEU A 114 0.13 1.21 -7.25
N GLY A 115 0.57 0.91 -8.46
CA GLY A 115 -0.07 1.38 -9.67
C GLY A 115 -1.23 0.47 -10.06
N ALA A 116 -2.27 1.04 -10.68
CA ALA A 116 -3.31 0.23 -11.30
C ALA A 116 -2.73 -0.60 -12.44
N GLU A 117 -3.33 -1.78 -12.70
CA GLU A 117 -2.80 -2.75 -13.66
C GLU A 117 -2.60 -2.19 -15.07
N ASP A 118 -3.48 -1.27 -15.48
CA ASP A 118 -3.48 -0.71 -16.83
C ASP A 118 -2.61 0.55 -16.97
N ASN A 119 -2.49 1.37 -15.92
CA ASN A 119 -1.81 2.67 -16.00
C ASN A 119 -0.51 2.76 -15.19
N GLY A 120 -0.32 1.87 -14.22
CA GLY A 120 0.84 1.94 -13.33
C GLY A 120 0.83 3.20 -12.46
N VAL A 121 1.98 3.53 -11.90
CA VAL A 121 2.19 4.74 -11.10
C VAL A 121 2.58 5.87 -12.04
N SER A 122 1.95 7.04 -11.91
CA SER A 122 2.23 8.18 -12.80
C SER A 122 3.68 8.65 -12.67
N ALA A 123 4.16 9.34 -13.71
CA ALA A 123 5.51 9.91 -13.71
C ALA A 123 5.71 10.90 -12.57
N LEU A 124 4.68 11.70 -12.25
CA LEU A 124 4.73 12.64 -11.13
C LEU A 124 4.93 11.90 -9.80
N ALA A 125 4.15 10.86 -9.55
CA ALA A 125 4.25 10.07 -8.34
C ALA A 125 5.58 9.30 -8.27
N GLN A 126 6.05 8.76 -9.39
CA GLN A 126 7.35 8.07 -9.43
C GLN A 126 8.51 8.99 -9.09
N LYS A 127 8.49 10.23 -9.56
CA LYS A 127 9.53 11.23 -9.26
C LYS A 127 9.56 11.57 -7.77
N ALA A 128 8.42 11.54 -7.10
CA ALA A 128 8.33 11.83 -5.67
C ALA A 128 8.77 10.65 -4.81
N CYS A 129 8.78 9.44 -5.36
CA CYS A 129 9.23 8.25 -4.63
C CYS A 129 10.74 8.27 -4.44
N LYS A 130 11.17 8.01 -3.20
CA LYS A 130 12.59 7.85 -2.92
C LYS A 130 13.12 6.54 -3.51
N TYR A 131 12.28 5.51 -3.54
CA TYR A 131 12.63 4.19 -4.09
C TYR A 131 11.52 3.71 -5.00
N ILE A 132 11.92 3.02 -6.06
CA ILE A 132 11.01 2.23 -6.90
C ILE A 132 11.46 0.79 -6.78
N ILE A 133 10.55 -0.10 -6.43
CA ILE A 133 10.83 -1.52 -6.26
C ILE A 133 10.01 -2.34 -7.24
N GLU A 134 10.56 -3.46 -7.64
CA GLU A 134 9.96 -4.38 -8.59
C GLU A 134 9.79 -5.75 -7.96
N ILE A 135 8.67 -6.40 -8.22
CA ILE A 135 8.46 -7.79 -7.83
C ILE A 135 9.02 -8.65 -8.96
N PRO A 136 10.14 -9.37 -8.74
CA PRO A 136 10.70 -10.21 -9.78
C PRO A 136 9.73 -11.29 -10.21
N SER A 137 9.60 -11.52 -11.50
CA SER A 137 8.75 -12.58 -12.05
C SER A 137 9.37 -13.15 -13.33
N VAL A 138 8.98 -14.36 -13.66
CA VAL A 138 9.44 -15.05 -14.87
C VAL A 138 8.83 -14.44 -16.14
N ARG A 139 7.60 -13.94 -16.02
CA ARG A 139 6.89 -13.27 -17.11
C ARG A 139 6.92 -11.77 -16.89
N SER A 140 6.90 -11.00 -17.97
CA SER A 140 6.95 -9.53 -17.89
C SER A 140 5.56 -8.88 -17.73
N GLU A 141 4.61 -9.60 -17.21
CA GLU A 141 3.27 -9.07 -16.93
C GLU A 141 3.19 -8.53 -15.51
N SER A 142 2.37 -7.48 -15.33
CA SER A 142 2.12 -6.90 -14.00
C SER A 142 1.25 -7.84 -13.15
N PHE A 143 1.56 -7.92 -11.87
CA PHE A 143 0.70 -8.62 -10.91
C PHE A 143 -0.59 -7.86 -10.68
N ASN A 144 -1.67 -8.57 -10.36
CA ASN A 144 -2.85 -7.93 -9.78
C ASN A 144 -2.43 -7.06 -8.61
N VAL A 145 -3.02 -5.87 -8.49
CA VAL A 145 -2.61 -4.87 -7.50
C VAL A 145 -2.71 -5.41 -6.06
N THR A 146 -3.73 -6.19 -5.76
CA THR A 146 -3.91 -6.78 -4.42
C THR A 146 -2.82 -7.82 -4.14
N CYS A 147 -2.49 -8.62 -5.14
CA CYS A 147 -1.41 -9.60 -5.03
C CYS A 147 -0.06 -8.93 -4.86
N ALA A 148 0.20 -7.88 -5.62
CA ALA A 148 1.45 -7.11 -5.49
C ALA A 148 1.58 -6.52 -4.09
N GLY A 149 0.50 -5.95 -3.56
CA GLY A 149 0.49 -5.42 -2.20
C GLY A 149 0.77 -6.49 -1.15
N ALA A 150 0.14 -7.66 -1.27
CA ALA A 150 0.37 -8.77 -0.35
C ALA A 150 1.83 -9.23 -0.36
N ILE A 151 2.42 -9.34 -1.54
CA ILE A 151 3.82 -9.76 -1.68
C ILE A 151 4.76 -8.76 -1.01
N VAL A 152 4.56 -7.47 -1.26
CA VAL A 152 5.39 -6.41 -0.67
C VAL A 152 5.27 -6.39 0.86
N MET A 153 4.05 -6.49 1.38
CA MET A 153 3.81 -6.48 2.82
C MET A 153 4.39 -7.72 3.50
N TYR A 154 4.29 -8.87 2.86
CA TYR A 154 4.89 -10.09 3.39
C TYR A 154 6.41 -9.99 3.43
N ASP A 155 7.02 -9.51 2.34
CA ASP A 155 8.47 -9.30 2.27
C ASP A 155 8.95 -8.36 3.38
N ARG A 156 8.21 -7.28 3.61
CA ARG A 156 8.49 -6.35 4.70
C ARG A 156 8.45 -7.06 6.06
N SER A 157 7.39 -7.80 6.32
CA SER A 157 7.24 -8.54 7.58
C SER A 157 8.38 -9.53 7.78
N LEU A 158 8.71 -10.28 6.73
CA LEU A 158 9.77 -11.28 6.79
C LEU A 158 11.12 -10.64 7.14
N LYS A 159 11.46 -9.53 6.52
CA LYS A 159 12.73 -8.84 6.74
C LYS A 159 12.83 -8.23 8.13
N TYR A 160 11.71 -7.77 8.70
CA TYR A 160 11.70 -7.25 10.06
C TYR A 160 11.67 -8.35 11.13
N LEU A 161 11.27 -9.56 10.76
CA LEU A 161 11.29 -10.70 11.67
C LEU A 161 12.68 -11.36 11.75
N THR A 162 13.51 -11.14 10.77
CA THR A 162 14.87 -11.69 10.73
C THR A 162 15.89 -10.62 11.10
#